data_f020c04fb6415860695a0ec6356c0f1c
#
_entry.id   f020c04fb6415860695a0ec6356c0f1c
#
_cell.length_a   1.000
_cell.length_b   1.000
_cell.length_c   1.000
_cell.angle_alpha   90.00
_cell.angle_beta   90.00
_cell.angle_gamma   90.00
#
_symmetry.space_group_name_H-M   'P 1'
#
loop_
_entity.id
_entity.type
_entity.pdbx_description
1 polymer ?
#
loop_
_entity_poly.entity_id
_entity_poly.type
_entity_poly.pdbx_seq_one_letter_code
_entity_poly.pdbx_strand_id
1 'polypeptide(L)'
;MSIPSQLNRSLGLRIAIIVVMGNIIGSGVYKKVAPMAAELHSPGWVLICWLLGGIITLMGALCNAEIASMLADTGGEYAYYKKIYGRFFSFLYGWSNFAAIKTAAVAGIAYVFAQSLHSIVQLPPLLASWADINIAGVFYPFAGFNVKLAAIVLIALLTWINTTGLKTGAGLSTVLMLLVLAGITIIVVYGLSSQQASLPSVFNLETSNAKPVTMSAVFTAMLAAFWAYEGWNSVGFLGGEIKNPHRNVPLSITIGLLLVITLYFLVNMTYLAVLSTPDMEQVYA
;
A
#
# COMPACT_ATOMS: atom_id res chain seq x y z
N MET A 1 -2.10 -41.72 7.10
CA MET A 1 -2.23 -40.42 6.41
C MET A 1 -3.20 -39.59 7.24
N SER A 2 -2.68 -38.60 7.97
CA SER A 2 -3.53 -37.65 8.73
C SER A 2 -4.33 -36.82 7.74
N ILE A 3 -5.64 -36.79 7.91
CA ILE A 3 -6.54 -35.89 7.18
C ILE A 3 -6.04 -34.46 7.43
N PRO A 4 -5.76 -33.65 6.41
CA PRO A 4 -5.36 -32.27 6.64
C PRO A 4 -6.47 -31.59 7.43
N SER A 5 -6.14 -31.05 8.60
CA SER A 5 -7.08 -30.29 9.42
C SER A 5 -7.61 -29.15 8.56
N GLN A 6 -8.92 -29.18 8.22
CA GLN A 6 -9.55 -28.09 7.53
C GLN A 6 -9.41 -26.84 8.40
N LEU A 7 -8.89 -25.76 7.85
CA LEU A 7 -8.82 -24.46 8.54
C LEU A 7 -10.21 -24.05 9.00
N ASN A 8 -10.30 -23.51 10.21
CA ASN A 8 -11.59 -23.09 10.75
C ASN A 8 -12.05 -21.79 10.07
N ARG A 9 -13.11 -21.86 9.28
CA ARG A 9 -13.72 -20.71 8.59
C ARG A 9 -14.41 -19.77 9.58
N SER A 10 -13.64 -18.91 10.22
CA SER A 10 -14.11 -17.98 11.27
C SER A 10 -14.31 -16.55 10.77
N LEU A 11 -13.66 -16.13 9.68
CA LEU A 11 -13.64 -14.76 9.20
C LEU A 11 -14.87 -14.42 8.36
N GLY A 12 -15.68 -13.45 8.80
CA GLY A 12 -16.82 -12.94 8.03
C GLY A 12 -16.44 -11.88 7.01
N LEU A 13 -17.39 -11.48 6.15
CA LEU A 13 -17.21 -10.47 5.11
C LEU A 13 -16.61 -9.15 5.64
N ARG A 14 -17.08 -8.64 6.78
CA ARG A 14 -16.59 -7.39 7.36
C ARG A 14 -15.09 -7.46 7.67
N ILE A 15 -14.63 -8.56 8.26
CA ILE A 15 -13.21 -8.75 8.58
C ILE A 15 -12.41 -8.88 7.28
N ALA A 16 -12.92 -9.58 6.28
CA ALA A 16 -12.27 -9.70 4.98
C ALA A 16 -12.10 -8.33 4.29
N ILE A 17 -13.11 -7.44 4.36
CA ILE A 17 -13.02 -6.06 3.85
C ILE A 17 -11.92 -5.28 4.60
N ILE A 18 -11.89 -5.37 5.94
CA ILE A 18 -10.85 -4.70 6.76
C ILE A 18 -9.46 -5.22 6.39
N VAL A 19 -9.31 -6.51 6.14
CA VAL A 19 -8.03 -7.09 5.69
C VAL A 19 -7.60 -6.53 4.33
N VAL A 20 -8.53 -6.45 3.35
CA VAL A 20 -8.24 -5.83 2.04
C VAL A 20 -7.80 -4.39 2.22
N MET A 21 -8.59 -3.58 2.92
CA MET A 21 -8.26 -2.17 3.17
C MET A 21 -6.92 -2.01 3.90
N GLY A 22 -6.68 -2.81 4.95
CA GLY A 22 -5.45 -2.77 5.74
C GLY A 22 -4.20 -3.17 4.96
N ASN A 23 -4.33 -4.02 3.94
CA ASN A 23 -3.23 -4.38 3.07
C ASN A 23 -2.95 -3.34 1.97
N ILE A 24 -3.96 -2.56 1.56
CA ILE A 24 -3.80 -1.50 0.55
C ILE A 24 -3.36 -0.19 1.21
N ILE A 25 -4.03 0.23 2.30
CA ILE A 25 -3.77 1.52 2.93
C ILE A 25 -2.42 1.49 3.66
N GLY A 26 -1.43 2.10 3.05
CA GLY A 26 -0.07 2.24 3.57
C GLY A 26 0.45 3.66 3.46
N SER A 27 1.76 3.83 3.43
CA SER A 27 2.41 5.15 3.27
C SER A 27 2.18 5.80 1.90
N GLY A 28 1.66 5.05 0.92
CA GLY A 28 1.43 5.51 -0.45
C GLY A 28 0.51 6.72 -0.53
N VAL A 29 -0.63 6.69 0.16
CA VAL A 29 -1.61 7.77 0.16
C VAL A 29 -1.03 9.09 0.69
N TYR A 30 -0.06 9.03 1.60
CA TYR A 30 0.56 10.22 2.19
C TYR A 30 1.75 10.75 1.38
N LYS A 31 2.51 9.86 0.73
CA LYS A 31 3.81 10.20 0.13
C LYS A 31 3.78 10.32 -1.39
N LYS A 32 2.80 9.73 -2.09
CA LYS A 32 2.82 9.67 -3.56
C LYS A 32 2.23 10.90 -4.25
N VAL A 33 1.49 11.74 -3.55
CA VAL A 33 0.93 12.96 -4.13
C VAL A 33 2.02 13.95 -4.54
N ALA A 34 3.06 14.14 -3.73
CA ALA A 34 4.14 15.09 -4.01
C ALA A 34 4.94 14.74 -5.29
N PRO A 35 5.47 13.50 -5.48
CA PRO A 35 6.10 13.14 -6.74
C PRO A 35 5.16 13.18 -7.95
N MET A 36 3.86 12.91 -7.77
CA MET A 36 2.89 13.06 -8.87
C MET A 36 2.67 14.53 -9.22
N ALA A 37 2.63 15.43 -8.22
CA ALA A 37 2.54 16.86 -8.45
C ALA A 37 3.78 17.42 -9.16
N ALA A 38 4.97 16.96 -8.77
CA ALA A 38 6.23 17.33 -9.41
C ALA A 38 6.35 16.86 -10.87
N GLU A 39 5.71 15.74 -11.22
CA GLU A 39 5.71 15.23 -12.58
C GLU A 39 4.64 15.88 -13.47
N LEU A 40 3.45 16.13 -12.92
CA LEU A 40 2.28 16.58 -13.68
C LEU A 40 2.09 18.10 -13.67
N HIS A 41 2.62 18.79 -12.66
CA HIS A 41 2.49 20.25 -12.45
C HIS A 41 1.03 20.78 -12.50
N SER A 42 0.05 19.92 -12.27
CA SER A 42 -1.37 20.23 -12.35
C SER A 42 -2.18 19.42 -11.34
N PRO A 43 -2.95 20.07 -10.46
CA PRO A 43 -3.72 19.40 -9.43
C PRO A 43 -4.81 18.50 -10.04
N GLY A 44 -5.49 18.95 -11.08
CA GLY A 44 -6.55 18.17 -11.73
C GLY A 44 -6.01 16.89 -12.38
N TRP A 45 -4.85 16.96 -13.03
CA TRP A 45 -4.21 15.77 -13.60
C TRP A 45 -3.75 14.77 -12.53
N VAL A 46 -3.29 15.25 -11.36
CA VAL A 46 -2.98 14.38 -10.22
C VAL A 46 -4.21 13.61 -9.78
N LEU A 47 -5.36 14.27 -9.59
CA LEU A 47 -6.61 13.60 -9.23
C LEU A 47 -7.10 12.61 -10.29
N ILE A 48 -7.01 12.99 -11.57
CA ILE A 48 -7.36 12.09 -12.68
C ILE A 48 -6.50 10.83 -12.62
N CYS A 49 -5.18 10.95 -12.42
CA CYS A 49 -4.29 9.79 -12.32
C CYS A 49 -4.62 8.91 -11.09
N TRP A 50 -4.96 9.50 -9.95
CA TRP A 50 -5.43 8.73 -8.79
C TRP A 50 -6.72 7.96 -9.10
N LEU A 51 -7.70 8.61 -9.71
CA LEU A 51 -8.97 7.97 -10.03
C LEU A 51 -8.80 6.88 -11.10
N LEU A 52 -8.08 7.17 -12.18
CA LEU A 52 -7.80 6.19 -13.25
C LEU A 52 -6.99 5.00 -12.72
N GLY A 53 -5.95 5.25 -11.91
CA GLY A 53 -5.18 4.20 -11.25
C GLY A 53 -6.06 3.28 -10.40
N GLY A 54 -6.98 3.85 -9.63
CA GLY A 54 -7.96 3.11 -8.84
C GLY A 54 -8.92 2.29 -9.69
N ILE A 55 -9.47 2.87 -10.76
CA ILE A 55 -10.41 2.19 -11.68
C ILE A 55 -9.71 1.02 -12.38
N ILE A 56 -8.50 1.23 -12.92
CA ILE A 56 -7.75 0.18 -13.61
C ILE A 56 -7.39 -0.94 -12.62
N THR A 57 -6.96 -0.58 -11.41
CA THR A 57 -6.72 -1.56 -10.34
C THR A 57 -7.99 -2.34 -10.01
N LEU A 58 -9.15 -1.67 -9.93
CA LEU A 58 -10.44 -2.32 -9.68
C LEU A 58 -10.78 -3.32 -10.78
N MET A 59 -10.57 -2.98 -12.05
CA MET A 59 -10.81 -3.90 -13.17
C MET A 59 -9.93 -5.15 -13.06
N GLY A 60 -8.64 -5.00 -12.78
CA GLY A 60 -7.74 -6.13 -12.53
C GLY A 60 -8.13 -6.94 -11.30
N ALA A 61 -8.55 -6.27 -10.23
CA ALA A 61 -9.01 -6.90 -9.00
C ALA A 61 -10.32 -7.72 -9.19
N LEU A 62 -11.25 -7.24 -10.03
CA LEU A 62 -12.46 -7.97 -10.38
C LEU A 62 -12.16 -9.26 -11.15
N CYS A 63 -11.21 -9.23 -12.10
CA CYS A 63 -10.76 -10.45 -12.79
C CYS A 63 -10.16 -11.46 -11.81
N ASN A 64 -9.33 -11.01 -10.87
CA ASN A 64 -8.77 -11.89 -9.84
C ASN A 64 -9.86 -12.38 -8.86
N ALA A 65 -10.83 -11.55 -8.52
CA ALA A 65 -11.94 -11.90 -7.65
C ALA A 65 -12.81 -13.02 -8.25
N GLU A 66 -12.99 -13.04 -9.57
CA GLU A 66 -13.67 -14.13 -10.26
C GLU A 66 -12.89 -15.44 -10.13
N ILE A 67 -11.58 -15.43 -10.39
CA ILE A 67 -10.72 -16.60 -10.18
C ILE A 67 -10.76 -17.05 -8.71
N ALA A 68 -10.68 -16.12 -7.77
CA ALA A 68 -10.76 -16.39 -6.34
C ALA A 68 -12.10 -17.00 -5.92
N SER A 69 -13.19 -16.63 -6.59
CA SER A 69 -14.51 -17.25 -6.36
C SER A 69 -14.58 -18.70 -6.83
N MET A 70 -13.88 -19.04 -7.90
CA MET A 70 -13.82 -20.39 -8.46
C MET A 70 -12.86 -21.30 -7.70
N LEU A 71 -11.74 -20.74 -7.22
CA LEU A 71 -10.63 -21.44 -6.58
C LEU A 71 -10.41 -20.93 -5.15
N ALA A 72 -11.46 -20.97 -4.34
CA ALA A 72 -11.50 -20.39 -2.99
C ALA A 72 -10.74 -21.23 -1.94
N ASP A 73 -9.56 -21.74 -2.31
CA ASP A 73 -8.66 -22.47 -1.43
C ASP A 73 -7.61 -21.54 -0.80
N THR A 74 -6.96 -22.02 0.26
CA THR A 74 -5.82 -21.32 0.87
C THR A 74 -4.63 -21.32 -0.09
N GLY A 75 -3.96 -20.17 -0.19
CA GLY A 75 -2.75 -20.04 -1.02
C GLY A 75 -2.86 -18.97 -2.11
N GLY A 76 -4.06 -18.36 -2.29
CA GLY A 76 -4.26 -17.23 -3.20
C GLY A 76 -3.70 -17.49 -4.59
N GLU A 77 -2.97 -16.52 -5.14
CA GLU A 77 -2.41 -16.58 -6.50
C GLU A 77 -1.50 -17.78 -6.74
N TYR A 78 -0.78 -18.28 -5.72
CA TYR A 78 0.00 -19.51 -5.87
C TYR A 78 -0.88 -20.71 -6.23
N ALA A 79 -2.03 -20.84 -5.56
CA ALA A 79 -2.99 -21.91 -5.84
C ALA A 79 -3.64 -21.74 -7.23
N TYR A 80 -3.93 -20.50 -7.63
CA TYR A 80 -4.47 -20.17 -8.95
C TYR A 80 -3.50 -20.54 -10.07
N TYR A 81 -2.24 -20.13 -9.98
CA TYR A 81 -1.21 -20.47 -10.96
C TYR A 81 -0.95 -21.98 -11.04
N LYS A 82 -0.99 -22.67 -9.89
CA LYS A 82 -0.84 -24.12 -9.87
C LYS A 82 -1.96 -24.84 -10.63
N LYS A 83 -3.18 -24.34 -10.52
CA LYS A 83 -4.36 -24.92 -11.18
C LYS A 83 -4.41 -24.57 -12.66
N ILE A 84 -4.06 -23.33 -13.04
CA ILE A 84 -4.20 -22.82 -14.41
C ILE A 84 -2.97 -23.17 -15.25
N TYR A 85 -1.77 -22.93 -14.73
CA TYR A 85 -0.51 -23.04 -15.51
C TYR A 85 0.38 -24.20 -15.07
N GLY A 86 0.03 -24.91 -13.97
CA GLY A 86 0.78 -26.07 -13.48
C GLY A 86 1.89 -25.73 -12.48
N ARG A 87 2.67 -26.78 -12.13
CA ARG A 87 3.64 -26.72 -11.02
C ARG A 87 4.80 -25.77 -11.25
N PHE A 88 5.30 -25.69 -12.47
CA PHE A 88 6.47 -24.85 -12.79
C PHE A 88 6.17 -23.36 -12.54
N PHE A 89 5.10 -22.84 -13.11
CA PHE A 89 4.74 -21.43 -12.96
C PHE A 89 4.35 -21.08 -11.52
N SER A 90 3.68 -21.99 -10.81
CA SER A 90 3.37 -21.75 -9.40
C SER A 90 4.63 -21.74 -8.53
N PHE A 91 5.60 -22.60 -8.81
CA PHE A 91 6.90 -22.59 -8.13
C PHE A 91 7.65 -21.27 -8.41
N LEU A 92 7.74 -20.87 -9.67
CA LEU A 92 8.40 -19.63 -10.06
C LEU A 92 7.78 -18.40 -9.37
N TYR A 93 6.44 -18.32 -9.36
CA TYR A 93 5.72 -17.26 -8.65
C TYR A 93 5.99 -17.31 -7.14
N GLY A 94 5.85 -18.47 -6.52
CA GLY A 94 6.07 -18.64 -5.08
C GLY A 94 7.50 -18.29 -4.66
N TRP A 95 8.49 -18.71 -5.44
CA TRP A 95 9.89 -18.37 -5.21
C TRP A 95 10.15 -16.87 -5.36
N SER A 96 9.68 -16.25 -6.46
CA SER A 96 9.83 -14.80 -6.68
C SER A 96 9.15 -13.99 -5.59
N ASN A 97 7.97 -14.40 -5.16
CA ASN A 97 7.23 -13.77 -4.07
C ASN A 97 7.99 -13.84 -2.75
N PHE A 98 8.50 -15.03 -2.39
CA PHE A 98 9.26 -15.24 -1.17
C PHE A 98 10.63 -14.54 -1.20
N ALA A 99 11.43 -14.78 -2.27
CA ALA A 99 12.82 -14.33 -2.30
C ALA A 99 12.98 -12.82 -2.59
N ALA A 100 12.06 -12.22 -3.35
CA ALA A 100 12.21 -10.84 -3.82
C ALA A 100 11.01 -9.96 -3.49
N ILE A 101 9.81 -10.26 -3.99
CA ILE A 101 8.70 -9.31 -4.02
C ILE A 101 8.24 -8.95 -2.59
N LYS A 102 7.81 -9.93 -1.80
CA LYS A 102 7.29 -9.66 -0.44
C LYS A 102 8.39 -9.31 0.55
N THR A 103 9.57 -9.88 0.40
CA THR A 103 10.73 -9.55 1.24
C THR A 103 11.14 -8.09 1.03
N ALA A 104 11.27 -7.64 -0.22
CA ALA A 104 11.58 -6.25 -0.53
C ALA A 104 10.47 -5.28 -0.08
N ALA A 105 9.19 -5.67 -0.28
CA ALA A 105 8.05 -4.85 0.14
C ALA A 105 8.03 -4.65 1.66
N VAL A 106 8.19 -5.73 2.46
CA VAL A 106 8.23 -5.65 3.93
C VAL A 106 9.41 -4.80 4.40
N ALA A 107 10.60 -5.02 3.84
CA ALA A 107 11.78 -4.23 4.17
C ALA A 107 11.59 -2.75 3.84
N GLY A 108 11.03 -2.44 2.65
CA GLY A 108 10.76 -1.07 2.21
C GLY A 108 9.77 -0.34 3.12
N ILE A 109 8.65 -0.98 3.49
CA ILE A 109 7.65 -0.39 4.39
C ILE A 109 8.24 -0.16 5.80
N ALA A 110 8.99 -1.14 6.32
CA ALA A 110 9.65 -1.00 7.62
C ALA A 110 10.70 0.13 7.61
N TYR A 111 11.43 0.28 6.52
CA TYR A 111 12.39 1.37 6.34
C TYR A 111 11.71 2.75 6.28
N VAL A 112 10.59 2.87 5.55
CA VAL A 112 9.78 4.10 5.52
C VAL A 112 9.25 4.47 6.91
N PHE A 113 8.80 3.48 7.70
CA PHE A 113 8.42 3.71 9.09
C PHE A 113 9.59 4.22 9.92
N ALA A 114 10.77 3.57 9.81
CA ALA A 114 11.96 3.95 10.55
C ALA A 114 12.46 5.35 10.18
N GLN A 115 12.39 5.76 8.91
CA GLN A 115 12.66 7.12 8.47
C GLN A 115 11.69 8.13 9.08
N SER A 116 10.39 7.81 9.08
CA SER A 116 9.37 8.67 9.68
C SER A 116 9.54 8.76 11.21
N LEU A 117 9.94 7.68 11.87
CA LEU A 117 10.29 7.70 13.28
C LEU A 117 11.52 8.58 13.54
N HIS A 118 12.55 8.47 12.71
CA HIS A 118 13.78 9.26 12.82
C HIS A 118 13.52 10.77 12.63
N SER A 119 12.55 11.15 11.80
CA SER A 119 12.17 12.57 11.63
C SER A 119 11.50 13.17 12.87
N ILE A 120 10.86 12.35 13.70
CA ILE A 120 10.21 12.78 14.94
C ILE A 120 11.16 12.66 16.14
N VAL A 121 11.83 11.49 16.24
CA VAL A 121 12.76 11.16 17.31
C VAL A 121 14.13 10.95 16.67
N GLN A 122 15.00 11.95 16.75
CA GLN A 122 16.34 11.88 16.17
C GLN A 122 17.12 10.69 16.76
N LEU A 123 17.17 9.59 15.99
CA LEU A 123 17.91 8.39 16.41
C LEU A 123 19.42 8.70 16.37
N PRO A 124 20.18 8.36 17.44
CA PRO A 124 21.61 8.63 17.46
C PRO A 124 22.32 7.93 16.31
N PRO A 125 23.35 8.56 15.71
CA PRO A 125 24.09 7.94 14.63
C PRO A 125 24.86 6.72 15.16
N LEU A 126 24.62 5.57 14.55
CA LEU A 126 25.33 4.32 14.85
C LEU A 126 26.25 3.97 13.69
N LEU A 127 27.45 3.51 13.99
CA LEU A 127 28.46 3.08 13.01
C LEU A 127 28.78 4.16 11.96
N ALA A 128 28.74 5.44 12.34
CA ALA A 128 28.97 6.55 11.42
C ALA A 128 30.36 6.49 10.74
N SER A 129 31.38 5.98 11.44
CA SER A 129 32.73 5.77 10.89
C SER A 129 32.79 4.70 9.78
N TRP A 130 31.76 3.88 9.63
CA TRP A 130 31.68 2.82 8.63
C TRP A 130 30.69 3.16 7.50
N ALA A 131 30.11 4.34 7.52
CA ALA A 131 29.09 4.76 6.58
C ALA A 131 29.54 4.70 5.11
N ASP A 132 30.81 4.94 4.85
CA ASP A 132 31.38 4.97 3.50
C ASP A 132 31.77 3.58 2.96
N ILE A 133 31.69 2.54 3.82
CA ILE A 133 31.97 1.16 3.38
C ILE A 133 30.89 0.74 2.39
N ASN A 134 31.33 0.41 1.18
CA ASN A 134 30.42 -0.02 0.12
C ASN A 134 30.82 -1.35 -0.49
N ILE A 135 29.82 -2.05 -1.05
CA ILE A 135 29.98 -3.28 -1.82
C ILE A 135 29.68 -2.93 -3.28
N ALA A 136 30.66 -3.12 -4.14
CA ALA A 136 30.58 -2.85 -5.58
C ALA A 136 30.20 -1.40 -5.96
N GLY A 137 30.45 -0.41 -5.08
CA GLY A 137 30.12 0.99 -5.33
C GLY A 137 28.62 1.34 -5.30
N VAL A 138 27.76 0.37 -5.04
CA VAL A 138 26.30 0.53 -5.11
C VAL A 138 25.63 0.31 -3.76
N PHE A 139 26.09 -0.63 -2.97
CA PHE A 139 25.47 -1.00 -1.72
C PHE A 139 26.27 -0.52 -0.50
N TYR A 140 25.66 0.34 0.30
CA TYR A 140 26.23 0.95 1.52
C TYR A 140 25.54 0.38 2.77
N PRO A 141 26.02 -0.76 3.33
CA PRO A 141 25.33 -1.46 4.42
C PRO A 141 25.20 -0.63 5.70
N PHE A 142 26.20 0.20 6.00
CA PHE A 142 26.27 0.97 7.24
C PHE A 142 25.81 2.43 7.10
N ALA A 143 25.56 2.95 5.90
CA ALA A 143 24.97 4.27 5.71
C ALA A 143 23.57 4.32 6.32
N GLY A 144 23.33 5.27 7.23
CA GLY A 144 22.05 5.39 7.97
C GLY A 144 21.72 4.14 8.79
N PHE A 145 22.70 3.51 9.42
CA PHE A 145 22.54 2.24 10.11
C PHE A 145 21.51 2.31 11.26
N ASN A 146 21.39 3.44 11.95
CA ASN A 146 20.38 3.69 12.96
C ASN A 146 18.93 3.49 12.44
N VAL A 147 18.63 4.00 11.25
CA VAL A 147 17.33 3.84 10.60
C VAL A 147 17.13 2.38 10.16
N LYS A 148 18.16 1.76 9.57
CA LYS A 148 18.12 0.34 9.17
C LYS A 148 17.90 -0.57 10.38
N LEU A 149 18.58 -0.31 11.50
CA LEU A 149 18.42 -1.08 12.73
C LEU A 149 16.99 -0.94 13.30
N ALA A 150 16.43 0.28 13.30
CA ALA A 150 15.05 0.50 13.73
C ALA A 150 14.04 -0.29 12.86
N ALA A 151 14.26 -0.35 11.53
CA ALA A 151 13.46 -1.16 10.63
C ALA A 151 13.57 -2.66 10.94
N ILE A 152 14.78 -3.17 11.20
CA ILE A 152 15.01 -4.57 11.57
C ILE A 152 14.31 -4.91 12.90
N VAL A 153 14.45 -4.04 13.89
CA VAL A 153 13.80 -4.22 15.20
C VAL A 153 12.27 -4.24 15.04
N LEU A 154 11.71 -3.36 14.21
CA LEU A 154 10.27 -3.36 13.93
C LEU A 154 9.82 -4.69 13.32
N ILE A 155 10.53 -5.19 12.29
CA ILE A 155 10.20 -6.47 11.64
C ILE A 155 10.27 -7.60 12.67
N ALA A 156 11.33 -7.67 13.48
CA ALA A 156 11.50 -8.68 14.51
C ALA A 156 10.39 -8.63 15.56
N LEU A 157 10.02 -7.43 16.04
CA LEU A 157 8.94 -7.22 17.00
C LEU A 157 7.58 -7.68 16.43
N LEU A 158 7.23 -7.25 15.22
CA LEU A 158 5.96 -7.63 14.60
C LEU A 158 5.91 -9.13 14.30
N THR A 159 7.03 -9.72 13.88
CA THR A 159 7.15 -11.17 13.70
C THR A 159 6.91 -11.89 15.03
N TRP A 160 7.56 -11.45 16.10
CA TRP A 160 7.36 -12.03 17.42
C TRP A 160 5.90 -11.91 17.89
N ILE A 161 5.26 -10.76 17.73
CA ILE A 161 3.83 -10.58 18.05
C ILE A 161 2.95 -11.56 17.24
N ASN A 162 3.23 -11.75 15.96
CA ASN A 162 2.49 -12.72 15.13
C ASN A 162 2.68 -14.17 15.60
N THR A 163 3.84 -14.54 16.17
CA THR A 163 4.05 -15.90 16.71
C THR A 163 3.27 -16.14 18.00
N THR A 164 2.83 -15.10 18.70
CA THR A 164 2.05 -15.25 19.95
C THR A 164 0.59 -15.67 19.72
N GLY A 165 0.11 -15.59 18.50
CA GLY A 165 -1.18 -16.11 18.06
C GLY A 165 -1.98 -15.23 17.13
N LEU A 166 -2.82 -15.87 16.34
CA LEU A 166 -3.65 -15.20 15.30
C LEU A 166 -4.55 -14.08 15.88
N LYS A 167 -5.12 -14.27 17.07
CA LYS A 167 -5.98 -13.27 17.68
C LYS A 167 -5.23 -11.98 18.06
N THR A 168 -4.00 -12.13 18.54
CA THR A 168 -3.15 -10.99 18.93
C THR A 168 -2.74 -10.19 17.69
N GLY A 169 -2.28 -10.86 16.64
CA GLY A 169 -1.91 -10.22 15.36
C GLY A 169 -3.10 -9.53 14.70
N ALA A 170 -4.26 -10.18 14.63
CA ALA A 170 -5.47 -9.60 14.08
C ALA A 170 -5.99 -8.40 14.92
N GLY A 171 -5.89 -8.48 16.24
CA GLY A 171 -6.23 -7.38 17.13
C GLY A 171 -5.34 -6.15 16.88
N LEU A 172 -4.02 -6.34 16.84
CA LEU A 172 -3.07 -5.26 16.53
C LEU A 172 -3.36 -4.65 15.14
N SER A 173 -3.55 -5.47 14.12
CA SER A 173 -3.90 -5.01 12.77
C SER A 173 -5.16 -4.15 12.78
N THR A 174 -6.19 -4.54 13.53
CA THR A 174 -7.45 -3.79 13.63
C THR A 174 -7.23 -2.43 14.31
N VAL A 175 -6.47 -2.38 15.40
CA VAL A 175 -6.15 -1.13 16.10
C VAL A 175 -5.36 -0.19 15.19
N LEU A 176 -4.33 -0.69 14.53
CA LEU A 176 -3.53 0.10 13.59
C LEU A 176 -4.39 0.64 12.43
N MET A 177 -5.29 -0.17 11.89
CA MET A 177 -6.20 0.25 10.83
C MET A 177 -7.16 1.36 11.30
N LEU A 178 -7.70 1.26 12.51
CA LEU A 178 -8.55 2.30 13.09
C LEU A 178 -7.78 3.62 13.28
N LEU A 179 -6.53 3.55 13.74
CA LEU A 179 -5.66 4.73 13.88
C LEU A 179 -5.36 5.39 12.52
N VAL A 180 -5.11 4.59 11.48
CA VAL A 180 -4.90 5.08 10.12
C VAL A 180 -6.17 5.77 9.59
N LEU A 181 -7.34 5.15 9.75
CA LEU A 181 -8.62 5.75 9.33
C LEU A 181 -8.94 7.02 10.11
N ALA A 182 -8.66 7.04 11.42
CA ALA A 182 -8.80 8.25 12.23
C ALA A 182 -7.87 9.37 11.73
N GLY A 183 -6.61 9.06 11.44
CA GLY A 183 -5.64 10.01 10.87
C GLY A 183 -6.10 10.56 9.53
N ILE A 184 -6.57 9.69 8.63
CA ILE A 184 -7.16 10.10 7.34
C ILE A 184 -8.36 11.04 7.55
N THR A 185 -9.26 10.67 8.45
CA THR A 185 -10.46 11.48 8.75
C THR A 185 -10.06 12.85 9.28
N ILE A 186 -9.09 12.91 10.19
CA ILE A 186 -8.57 14.18 10.72
C ILE A 186 -8.01 15.03 9.59
N ILE A 187 -7.16 14.48 8.72
CA ILE A 187 -6.58 15.21 7.58
C ILE A 187 -7.69 15.77 6.68
N VAL A 188 -8.68 14.95 6.33
CA VAL A 188 -9.77 15.38 5.44
C VAL A 188 -10.63 16.47 6.10
N VAL A 189 -11.06 16.26 7.35
CA VAL A 189 -11.93 17.21 8.05
C VAL A 189 -11.23 18.54 8.30
N TYR A 190 -10.03 18.52 8.88
CA TYR A 190 -9.28 19.76 9.17
C TYR A 190 -8.80 20.45 7.90
N GLY A 191 -8.31 19.66 6.92
CA GLY A 191 -7.84 20.22 5.66
C GLY A 191 -8.95 20.94 4.90
N LEU A 192 -10.11 20.29 4.70
CA LEU A 192 -11.24 20.91 4.00
C LEU A 192 -11.93 22.04 4.79
N SER A 193 -11.78 22.06 6.12
CA SER A 193 -12.27 23.15 6.98
C SER A 193 -11.30 24.33 7.05
N SER A 194 -10.11 24.23 6.49
CA SER A 194 -9.11 25.29 6.49
C SER A 194 -9.55 26.46 5.62
N GLN A 195 -9.27 27.68 6.05
CA GLN A 195 -9.50 28.90 5.25
C GLN A 195 -8.64 28.93 3.96
N GLN A 196 -7.57 28.15 3.92
CA GLN A 196 -6.71 28.04 2.74
C GLN A 196 -7.25 27.05 1.70
N ALA A 197 -8.27 26.24 2.04
CA ALA A 197 -8.80 25.23 1.16
C ALA A 197 -9.57 25.87 -0.01
N SER A 198 -9.09 25.62 -1.23
CA SER A 198 -9.73 26.04 -2.46
C SER A 198 -10.15 24.82 -3.30
N LEU A 199 -11.41 24.40 -3.17
CA LEU A 199 -11.92 23.27 -3.96
C LEU A 199 -11.93 23.55 -5.48
N PRO A 200 -12.24 24.77 -5.98
CA PRO A 200 -12.18 25.02 -7.41
C PRO A 200 -10.79 24.85 -8.01
N SER A 201 -9.71 25.17 -7.27
CA SER A 201 -8.33 25.03 -7.75
C SER A 201 -7.92 23.58 -7.97
N VAL A 202 -8.53 22.63 -7.23
CA VAL A 202 -8.21 21.20 -7.30
C VAL A 202 -8.55 20.60 -8.67
N PHE A 203 -9.59 21.11 -9.32
CA PHE A 203 -10.04 20.62 -10.63
C PHE A 203 -9.41 21.39 -11.80
N ASN A 204 -8.48 22.31 -11.52
CA ASN A 204 -7.77 23.02 -12.57
C ASN A 204 -6.82 22.08 -13.30
N LEU A 205 -6.96 22.00 -14.62
CA LEU A 205 -6.12 21.19 -15.52
C LEU A 205 -4.92 21.96 -16.06
N GLU A 206 -4.84 23.25 -15.80
CA GLU A 206 -3.69 24.07 -16.20
C GLU A 206 -2.45 23.66 -15.41
N THR A 207 -1.31 23.70 -16.05
CA THR A 207 -0.03 23.37 -15.43
C THR A 207 0.63 24.62 -14.85
N SER A 208 1.24 24.49 -13.68
CA SER A 208 1.96 25.58 -13.01
C SER A 208 3.15 26.11 -13.81
N ASN A 209 3.73 25.28 -14.71
CA ASN A 209 4.87 25.62 -15.55
C ASN A 209 4.51 26.00 -17.00
N ALA A 210 3.22 26.18 -17.30
CA ALA A 210 2.68 26.49 -18.63
C ALA A 210 3.08 25.49 -19.76
N LYS A 211 3.60 24.29 -19.41
CA LYS A 211 3.91 23.22 -20.37
C LYS A 211 2.76 22.20 -20.41
N PRO A 212 2.42 21.66 -21.57
CA PRO A 212 1.37 20.63 -21.66
C PRO A 212 1.82 19.36 -20.92
N VAL A 213 0.87 18.70 -20.25
CA VAL A 213 1.11 17.39 -19.62
C VAL A 213 1.39 16.37 -20.72
N THR A 214 2.52 15.68 -20.62
CA THR A 214 2.90 14.65 -21.59
C THR A 214 2.32 13.29 -21.20
N MET A 215 2.13 12.41 -22.17
CA MET A 215 1.68 11.03 -21.88
C MET A 215 2.70 10.29 -20.99
N SER A 216 3.99 10.57 -21.14
CA SER A 216 5.05 10.00 -20.27
C SER A 216 4.85 10.41 -18.81
N ALA A 217 4.56 11.69 -18.55
CA ALA A 217 4.28 12.18 -17.19
C ALA A 217 3.06 11.50 -16.58
N VAL A 218 1.99 11.32 -17.37
CA VAL A 218 0.80 10.58 -16.93
C VAL A 218 1.15 9.14 -16.56
N PHE A 219 1.91 8.42 -17.39
CA PHE A 219 2.34 7.06 -17.08
C PHE A 219 3.21 6.98 -15.81
N THR A 220 4.15 7.90 -15.64
CA THR A 220 5.00 7.97 -14.44
C THR A 220 4.14 8.22 -13.18
N ALA A 221 3.22 9.17 -13.24
CA ALA A 221 2.30 9.43 -12.15
C ALA A 221 1.38 8.23 -11.84
N MET A 222 0.88 7.54 -12.88
CA MET A 222 0.06 6.34 -12.69
C MET A 222 0.82 5.19 -12.04
N LEU A 223 2.13 5.02 -12.30
CA LEU A 223 2.95 4.03 -11.60
C LEU A 223 2.99 4.31 -10.08
N ALA A 224 3.05 5.58 -9.68
CA ALA A 224 2.98 5.95 -8.27
C ALA A 224 1.60 5.62 -7.66
N ALA A 225 0.50 5.86 -8.41
CA ALA A 225 -0.85 5.50 -7.99
C ALA A 225 -1.02 3.97 -7.89
N PHE A 226 -0.58 3.18 -8.87
CA PHE A 226 -0.64 1.72 -8.83
C PHE A 226 0.11 1.14 -7.63
N TRP A 227 1.28 1.70 -7.30
CA TRP A 227 2.01 1.28 -6.10
C TRP A 227 1.20 1.54 -4.82
N ALA A 228 0.46 2.64 -4.76
CA ALA A 228 -0.37 2.97 -3.60
C ALA A 228 -1.62 2.08 -3.48
N TYR A 229 -2.14 1.56 -4.60
CA TYR A 229 -3.29 0.66 -4.65
C TYR A 229 -2.91 -0.83 -4.55
N GLU A 230 -1.61 -1.18 -4.41
CA GLU A 230 -1.17 -2.58 -4.28
C GLU A 230 -1.66 -3.21 -2.96
N GLY A 231 -1.90 -4.51 -2.93
CA GLY A 231 -2.22 -5.27 -1.71
C GLY A 231 -3.63 -5.91 -1.69
N TRP A 232 -4.51 -5.57 -2.62
CA TRP A 232 -5.90 -6.05 -2.68
C TRP A 232 -6.02 -7.58 -2.85
N ASN A 233 -5.03 -8.24 -3.43
CA ASN A 233 -4.99 -9.68 -3.68
C ASN A 233 -4.71 -10.50 -2.41
N SER A 234 -4.22 -9.86 -1.34
CA SER A 234 -3.78 -10.54 -0.12
C SER A 234 -4.87 -11.34 0.59
N VAL A 235 -6.15 -10.95 0.44
CA VAL A 235 -7.28 -11.68 1.01
C VAL A 235 -7.44 -13.09 0.42
N GLY A 236 -6.97 -13.32 -0.81
CA GLY A 236 -6.99 -14.63 -1.45
C GLY A 236 -6.18 -15.69 -0.68
N PHE A 237 -5.12 -15.29 0.03
CA PHE A 237 -4.36 -16.21 0.88
C PHE A 237 -5.15 -16.73 2.08
N LEU A 238 -6.18 -16.01 2.51
CA LEU A 238 -7.05 -16.36 3.63
C LEU A 238 -8.32 -17.11 3.20
N GLY A 239 -8.43 -17.52 1.93
CA GLY A 239 -9.63 -18.17 1.38
C GLY A 239 -10.15 -19.34 2.21
N GLY A 240 -9.24 -20.15 2.80
CA GLY A 240 -9.60 -21.28 3.67
C GLY A 240 -10.15 -20.89 5.05
N GLU A 241 -9.97 -19.64 5.49
CA GLU A 241 -10.41 -19.14 6.81
C GLU A 241 -11.68 -18.26 6.70
N ILE A 242 -12.06 -17.85 5.49
CA ILE A 242 -13.21 -16.99 5.23
C ILE A 242 -14.50 -17.82 5.13
N LYS A 243 -15.54 -17.39 5.82
CA LYS A 243 -16.90 -17.95 5.70
C LYS A 243 -17.44 -17.68 4.31
N ASN A 244 -18.04 -18.70 3.67
CA ASN A 244 -18.57 -18.61 2.31
C ASN A 244 -17.59 -17.93 1.32
N PRO A 245 -16.36 -18.48 1.15
CA PRO A 245 -15.26 -17.79 0.46
C PRO A 245 -15.59 -17.47 -1.00
N HIS A 246 -16.33 -18.34 -1.72
CA HIS A 246 -16.78 -18.11 -3.10
C HIS A 246 -17.56 -16.79 -3.27
N ARG A 247 -18.21 -16.31 -2.22
CA ARG A 247 -18.97 -15.05 -2.21
C ARG A 247 -18.18 -13.93 -1.51
N ASN A 248 -17.61 -14.22 -0.34
CA ASN A 248 -17.07 -13.19 0.54
C ASN A 248 -15.68 -12.70 0.10
N VAL A 249 -14.87 -13.54 -0.58
CA VAL A 249 -13.59 -13.10 -1.11
C VAL A 249 -13.79 -12.07 -2.22
N PRO A 250 -14.53 -12.34 -3.31
CA PRO A 250 -14.76 -11.35 -4.36
C PRO A 250 -15.45 -10.08 -3.85
N LEU A 251 -16.46 -10.21 -2.98
CA LEU A 251 -17.14 -9.05 -2.40
C LEU A 251 -16.20 -8.20 -1.54
N SER A 252 -15.32 -8.83 -0.76
CA SER A 252 -14.37 -8.09 0.08
C SER A 252 -13.33 -7.33 -0.74
N ILE A 253 -12.85 -7.90 -1.83
CA ILE A 253 -11.94 -7.23 -2.78
C ILE A 253 -12.65 -6.02 -3.40
N THR A 254 -13.83 -6.22 -3.94
CA THR A 254 -14.59 -5.16 -4.63
C THR A 254 -14.95 -4.01 -3.69
N ILE A 255 -15.58 -4.31 -2.56
CA ILE A 255 -16.04 -3.30 -1.59
C ILE A 255 -14.83 -2.63 -0.95
N GLY A 256 -13.81 -3.40 -0.53
CA GLY A 256 -12.61 -2.88 0.09
C GLY A 256 -11.86 -1.91 -0.83
N LEU A 257 -11.68 -2.27 -2.10
CA LEU A 257 -11.00 -1.42 -3.06
C LEU A 257 -11.82 -0.17 -3.42
N LEU A 258 -13.15 -0.27 -3.57
CA LEU A 258 -14.01 0.91 -3.78
C LEU A 258 -13.91 1.91 -2.60
N LEU A 259 -13.92 1.41 -1.37
CA LEU A 259 -13.73 2.25 -0.19
C LEU A 259 -12.35 2.93 -0.19
N VAL A 260 -11.30 2.19 -0.54
CA VAL A 260 -9.94 2.75 -0.63
C VAL A 260 -9.84 3.80 -1.74
N ILE A 261 -10.42 3.56 -2.92
CA ILE A 261 -10.46 4.55 -4.02
C ILE A 261 -11.12 5.84 -3.53
N THR A 262 -12.26 5.74 -2.84
CA THR A 262 -12.96 6.89 -2.28
C THR A 262 -12.12 7.63 -1.25
N LEU A 263 -11.50 6.91 -0.31
CA LEU A 263 -10.62 7.50 0.71
C LEU A 263 -9.40 8.18 0.08
N TYR A 264 -8.75 7.54 -0.88
CA TYR A 264 -7.58 8.11 -1.55
C TYR A 264 -7.94 9.35 -2.37
N PHE A 265 -9.09 9.33 -3.04
CA PHE A 265 -9.59 10.51 -3.75
C PHE A 265 -9.82 11.68 -2.77
N LEU A 266 -10.50 11.44 -1.65
CA LEU A 266 -10.79 12.47 -0.66
C LEU A 266 -9.51 13.04 -0.02
N VAL A 267 -8.55 12.20 0.35
CA VAL A 267 -7.27 12.64 0.93
C VAL A 267 -6.48 13.48 -0.06
N ASN A 268 -6.33 13.00 -1.30
CA ASN A 268 -5.56 13.72 -2.30
C ASN A 268 -6.25 15.02 -2.74
N MET A 269 -7.58 15.01 -2.84
CA MET A 269 -8.37 16.22 -3.03
C MET A 269 -8.11 17.23 -1.91
N THR A 270 -8.04 16.77 -0.66
CA THR A 270 -7.76 17.64 0.50
C THR A 270 -6.35 18.24 0.42
N TYR A 271 -5.34 17.43 0.11
CA TYR A 271 -3.96 17.92 -0.03
C TYR A 271 -3.87 19.00 -1.12
N LEU A 272 -4.45 18.73 -2.29
CA LEU A 272 -4.44 19.66 -3.42
C LEU A 272 -5.32 20.91 -3.21
N ALA A 273 -6.30 20.84 -2.30
CA ALA A 273 -7.10 21.99 -1.92
C ALA A 273 -6.37 22.95 -0.99
N VAL A 274 -5.49 22.42 -0.14
CA VAL A 274 -4.79 23.19 0.91
C VAL A 274 -3.41 23.63 0.46
N LEU A 275 -2.69 22.78 -0.28
CA LEU A 275 -1.32 23.04 -0.74
C LEU A 275 -1.33 23.32 -2.24
N SER A 276 -0.60 24.35 -2.65
CA SER A 276 -0.39 24.60 -4.08
C SER A 276 0.54 23.53 -4.69
N THR A 277 0.40 23.29 -6.00
CA THR A 277 1.28 22.35 -6.71
C THR A 277 2.77 22.69 -6.55
N PRO A 278 3.22 23.95 -6.67
CA PRO A 278 4.60 24.34 -6.42
C PRO A 278 5.09 24.04 -5.00
N ASP A 279 4.25 24.20 -3.97
CA ASP A 279 4.62 23.89 -2.59
C ASP A 279 4.83 22.38 -2.41
N MET A 280 4.00 21.56 -3.05
CA MET A 280 4.14 20.09 -3.03
C MET A 280 5.43 19.62 -3.72
N GLU A 281 5.83 20.27 -4.81
CA GLU A 281 7.09 19.99 -5.52
C GLU A 281 8.30 20.19 -4.59
N GLN A 282 8.28 21.24 -3.76
CA GLN A 282 9.36 21.50 -2.79
C GLN A 282 9.43 20.47 -1.67
N VAL A 283 8.33 19.87 -1.27
CA VAL A 283 8.31 18.78 -0.27
C VAL A 283 8.96 17.51 -0.80
N TYR A 284 8.95 17.32 -2.11
CA TYR A 284 9.55 16.16 -2.77
C TYR A 284 11.05 16.32 -3.03
N ALA A 285 11.51 17.53 -3.31
CA ALA A 285 12.91 17.85 -3.60
C ALA A 285 13.77 17.83 -2.32
#